data_b1395ba75e31a5c30297c5355690dd3b
#
_entry.id   b1395ba75e31a5c30297c5355690dd3b
#
_cell.length_a   1.000
_cell.length_b   1.000
_cell.length_c   1.000
_cell.angle_alpha   90.00
_cell.angle_beta   90.00
_cell.angle_gamma   90.00
#
_symmetry.space_group_name_H-M   'P 1'
#
loop_
_entity.id
_entity.type
_entity.pdbx_description
1 polymer ?
#
loop_
_entity_poly.entity_id
_entity_poly.type
_entity_poly.pdbx_seq_one_letter_code
_entity_poly.pdbx_strand_id
1 'polypeptide(L)'
;MRKKRLLTLLSCLGLAAAFALAAFLASQLMRRSQRDRPHSYSPEQLRVDLDGTLGQSGICGDALTWVFSAGDGTLTVSGSGEMYEFDAERFADGVPWHEYTALIRRVRAEDGVTSVSDRAFSACPELVEVVLADSVKAVDDLAFNRCPKLERATLNGVETLGAGAFSSCGALRELEAARLRVVGANAFQDCAALTGLPDGLVQVAQYAFKGCTALTAVRIPAGAALGEGAFYACTGLTELTLEDGVQTLGELCFYGCTALTAVRVPGSVAELPTLVFGCCTALRTLTLENGVAAIGVSAFQECRALTELTLPESLRSVGGGAFFACTGLASLNLPEGLEQVGDEAFLGCLALNPAALSLPTSLKSVGRRAFACGSLLSETCSLSAAAADGESFAQAAEALGLDPAAAAPQYADARLCSQLLLAAAPSVAYAFDEQGDTLTVTVSLAQGAAAAQATGLTLFCGQDGPKTIQISVNGGAPQTFPLENTTGAQLLPLPASPGAAGQPTVLTITVLDRYGSGRFERLYAGLSVQ
;
A
#
# COMPACT_ATOMS: atom_id res chain seq x y z
N MET A 1 12.10 -40.55 -0.85
CA MET A 1 11.88 -40.08 0.53
C MET A 1 11.68 -38.58 0.65
N ARG A 2 12.22 -37.71 -0.21
CA ARG A 2 12.06 -36.22 -0.14
C ARG A 2 10.65 -35.70 -0.45
N LYS A 3 9.91 -36.29 -1.41
CA LYS A 3 8.53 -35.86 -1.75
C LYS A 3 7.51 -36.12 -0.63
N LYS A 4 7.66 -37.15 0.19
CA LYS A 4 6.75 -37.42 1.32
C LYS A 4 6.95 -36.44 2.48
N ARG A 5 8.18 -35.93 2.70
CA ARG A 5 8.45 -34.91 3.73
C ARG A 5 7.94 -33.53 3.37
N LEU A 6 7.92 -33.18 2.07
CA LEU A 6 7.39 -31.89 1.60
C LEU A 6 5.86 -31.82 1.71
N LEU A 7 5.16 -32.93 1.39
CA LEU A 7 3.70 -33.00 1.58
C LEU A 7 3.30 -32.97 3.07
N THR A 8 4.10 -33.55 3.95
CA THR A 8 3.81 -33.53 5.41
C THR A 8 4.04 -32.13 5.99
N LEU A 9 5.05 -31.37 5.52
CA LEU A 9 5.29 -30.00 5.95
C LEU A 9 4.21 -29.04 5.46
N LEU A 10 3.76 -29.17 4.21
CA LEU A 10 2.64 -28.38 3.67
C LEU A 10 1.30 -28.68 4.36
N SER A 11 1.07 -29.95 4.77
CA SER A 11 -0.12 -30.31 5.54
C SER A 11 -0.08 -29.80 6.98
N CYS A 12 1.10 -29.73 7.61
CA CYS A 12 1.25 -29.19 8.97
C CYS A 12 1.10 -27.67 9.02
N LEU A 13 1.59 -26.94 8.00
CA LEU A 13 1.41 -25.48 7.88
C LEU A 13 -0.06 -25.11 7.59
N GLY A 14 -0.73 -25.86 6.71
CA GLY A 14 -2.17 -25.68 6.46
C GLY A 14 -3.03 -26.00 7.69
N LEU A 15 -2.64 -27.00 8.49
CA LEU A 15 -3.31 -27.34 9.75
C LEU A 15 -3.10 -26.26 10.82
N ALA A 16 -1.90 -25.68 10.95
CA ALA A 16 -1.66 -24.61 11.92
C ALA A 16 -2.44 -23.32 11.60
N ALA A 17 -2.50 -22.94 10.33
CA ALA A 17 -3.32 -21.80 9.88
C ALA A 17 -4.82 -22.08 10.05
N ALA A 18 -5.26 -23.30 9.77
CA ALA A 18 -6.65 -23.70 9.98
C ALA A 18 -7.00 -23.77 11.48
N PHE A 19 -6.08 -24.17 12.36
CA PHE A 19 -6.28 -24.15 13.81
C PHE A 19 -6.32 -22.73 14.36
N ALA A 20 -5.47 -21.80 13.87
CA ALA A 20 -5.50 -20.40 14.28
C ALA A 20 -6.81 -19.73 13.82
N LEU A 21 -7.25 -19.99 12.58
CA LEU A 21 -8.54 -19.50 12.07
C LEU A 21 -9.72 -20.12 12.83
N ALA A 22 -9.67 -21.41 13.13
CA ALA A 22 -10.71 -22.09 13.91
C ALA A 22 -10.74 -21.60 15.37
N ALA A 23 -9.59 -21.33 15.98
CA ALA A 23 -9.51 -20.74 17.33
C ALA A 23 -10.05 -19.30 17.34
N PHE A 24 -9.75 -18.50 16.28
CA PHE A 24 -10.30 -17.16 16.11
C PHE A 24 -11.82 -17.21 15.88
N LEU A 25 -12.31 -18.06 14.99
CA LEU A 25 -13.75 -18.27 14.75
C LEU A 25 -14.45 -18.82 15.99
N ALA A 26 -13.82 -19.73 16.73
CA ALA A 26 -14.35 -20.24 18.00
C ALA A 26 -14.39 -19.16 19.08
N SER A 27 -13.38 -18.27 19.15
CA SER A 27 -13.39 -17.13 20.05
C SER A 27 -14.50 -16.13 19.68
N GLN A 28 -14.71 -15.87 18.40
CA GLN A 28 -15.80 -15.04 17.89
C GLN A 28 -17.18 -15.69 18.14
N LEU A 29 -17.28 -17.01 17.98
CA LEU A 29 -18.51 -17.77 18.27
C LEU A 29 -18.79 -17.87 19.77
N MET A 30 -17.75 -18.02 20.62
CA MET A 30 -17.91 -17.96 22.08
C MET A 30 -18.31 -16.56 22.55
N ARG A 31 -17.72 -15.51 21.95
CA ARG A 31 -18.15 -14.12 22.20
C ARG A 31 -19.61 -13.91 21.76
N ARG A 32 -20.04 -14.43 20.59
CA ARG A 32 -21.46 -14.42 20.17
C ARG A 32 -22.36 -15.17 21.12
N SER A 33 -21.95 -16.32 21.63
CA SER A 33 -22.76 -17.14 22.55
C SER A 33 -22.89 -16.53 23.95
N GLN A 34 -21.93 -15.71 24.38
CA GLN A 34 -22.03 -14.90 25.60
C GLN A 34 -22.90 -13.64 25.37
N ARG A 35 -23.02 -13.16 24.10
CA ARG A 35 -23.90 -12.06 23.68
C ARG A 35 -25.39 -12.34 23.89
N ASP A 36 -25.81 -13.60 23.92
CA ASP A 36 -27.22 -13.98 24.00
C ASP A 36 -27.80 -14.05 25.41
N ARG A 37 -27.15 -13.46 26.41
CA ARG A 37 -27.78 -13.32 27.73
C ARG A 37 -28.70 -12.10 27.72
N PRO A 38 -30.00 -12.27 27.94
CA PRO A 38 -30.95 -11.17 27.95
C PRO A 38 -30.81 -10.36 29.25
N HIS A 39 -29.94 -9.36 29.24
CA HIS A 39 -29.97 -8.32 30.25
C HIS A 39 -30.74 -7.13 29.70
N SER A 40 -32.03 -7.12 29.89
CA SER A 40 -32.89 -5.97 29.53
C SER A 40 -32.89 -4.94 30.66
N TYR A 41 -31.77 -4.25 30.83
CA TYR A 41 -31.75 -3.05 31.67
C TYR A 41 -32.02 -1.84 30.77
N SER A 42 -32.98 -0.97 31.19
CA SER A 42 -33.11 0.34 30.58
C SER A 42 -31.89 1.21 30.96
N PRO A 43 -31.51 2.21 30.12
CA PRO A 43 -30.44 3.14 30.48
C PRO A 43 -30.63 3.79 31.85
N GLU A 44 -31.86 4.04 32.27
CA GLU A 44 -32.21 4.56 33.59
C GLU A 44 -31.92 3.57 34.71
N GLN A 45 -32.06 2.27 34.48
CA GLN A 45 -31.74 1.23 35.47
C GLN A 45 -30.22 1.03 35.63
N LEU A 46 -29.42 1.46 34.67
CA LEU A 46 -27.96 1.45 34.75
C LEU A 46 -27.39 2.67 35.46
N ARG A 47 -28.18 3.73 35.63
CA ARG A 47 -27.86 4.93 36.41
C ARG A 47 -28.26 4.73 37.86
N VAL A 48 -27.49 3.94 38.59
CA VAL A 48 -27.68 3.82 40.02
C VAL A 48 -26.97 4.99 40.71
N ASP A 49 -27.72 5.68 41.51
CA ASP A 49 -27.21 6.74 42.37
C ASP A 49 -26.37 6.12 43.50
N LEU A 50 -25.03 6.17 43.39
CA LEU A 50 -24.13 5.58 44.38
C LEU A 50 -24.00 6.40 45.64
N ASP A 51 -24.37 7.69 45.61
CA ASP A 51 -24.23 8.64 46.72
C ASP A 51 -25.46 9.53 46.95
N GLY A 52 -26.56 9.30 46.21
CA GLY A 52 -27.78 10.09 46.31
C GLY A 52 -27.77 11.36 45.44
N THR A 53 -26.77 11.55 44.59
CA THR A 53 -26.71 12.64 43.60
C THR A 53 -27.00 12.12 42.18
N LEU A 54 -28.11 12.49 41.61
CA LEU A 54 -28.59 12.06 40.32
C LEU A 54 -27.56 12.34 39.18
N GLY A 55 -27.18 11.30 38.46
CA GLY A 55 -26.65 11.44 37.13
C GLY A 55 -25.14 11.40 36.95
N GLN A 56 -24.34 11.16 37.98
CA GLN A 56 -22.87 11.11 37.91
C GLN A 56 -22.27 9.70 38.00
N SER A 57 -23.08 8.69 38.21
CA SER A 57 -22.64 7.30 38.40
C SER A 57 -23.69 6.29 37.92
N GLY A 58 -23.29 5.04 37.74
CA GLY A 58 -24.19 3.97 37.35
C GLY A 58 -23.52 2.62 37.19
N ILE A 59 -24.25 1.66 36.66
CA ILE A 59 -23.79 0.30 36.37
C ILE A 59 -23.41 0.21 34.87
N CYS A 60 -22.31 -0.49 34.56
CA CYS A 60 -21.85 -0.72 33.19
C CYS A 60 -21.39 -2.16 32.93
N GLY A 61 -21.67 -3.07 33.83
CA GLY A 61 -21.41 -4.50 33.78
C GLY A 61 -22.07 -5.19 34.97
N ASP A 62 -22.08 -6.52 35.06
CA ASP A 62 -22.72 -7.28 36.13
C ASP A 62 -22.20 -6.89 37.54
N ALA A 63 -20.91 -6.59 37.62
CA ALA A 63 -20.23 -6.13 38.82
C ALA A 63 -19.33 -4.91 38.55
N LEU A 64 -19.66 -4.13 37.52
CA LEU A 64 -18.94 -2.90 37.14
C LEU A 64 -19.82 -1.69 37.35
N THR A 65 -19.21 -0.65 37.90
CA THR A 65 -19.81 0.66 38.08
C THR A 65 -18.95 1.73 37.43
N TRP A 66 -19.57 2.82 37.02
CA TRP A 66 -18.87 4.00 36.51
C TRP A 66 -19.20 5.23 37.36
N VAL A 67 -18.26 6.13 37.47
CA VAL A 67 -18.41 7.43 38.14
C VAL A 67 -17.81 8.51 37.23
N PHE A 68 -18.53 9.60 37.02
CA PHE A 68 -18.04 10.78 36.33
C PHE A 68 -17.78 11.92 37.29
N SER A 69 -16.55 12.41 37.32
CA SER A 69 -16.10 13.58 38.08
C SER A 69 -16.17 14.82 37.19
N ALA A 70 -17.15 15.67 37.42
CA ALA A 70 -17.34 16.90 36.65
C ALA A 70 -16.21 17.93 36.86
N GLY A 71 -15.48 17.86 38.00
CA GLY A 71 -14.43 18.81 38.35
C GLY A 71 -13.20 18.73 37.42
N ASP A 72 -12.86 17.53 36.99
CA ASP A 72 -11.70 17.28 36.12
C ASP A 72 -12.03 16.52 34.80
N GLY A 73 -13.30 16.18 34.59
CA GLY A 73 -13.78 15.46 33.42
C GLY A 73 -13.35 14.00 33.39
N THR A 74 -13.07 13.36 34.54
CA THR A 74 -12.65 11.96 34.60
C THR A 74 -13.85 11.03 34.73
N LEU A 75 -13.96 10.05 33.83
CA LEU A 75 -14.84 8.91 33.97
C LEU A 75 -14.03 7.70 34.43
N THR A 76 -14.38 7.17 35.59
CA THR A 76 -13.73 5.99 36.18
C THR A 76 -14.68 4.81 36.15
N VAL A 77 -14.19 3.66 35.68
CA VAL A 77 -14.88 2.37 35.72
C VAL A 77 -14.17 1.50 36.73
N SER A 78 -14.93 0.93 37.66
CA SER A 78 -14.42 0.10 38.77
C SER A 78 -15.30 -1.11 39.01
N GLY A 79 -14.75 -2.11 39.72
CA GLY A 79 -15.41 -3.38 39.97
C GLY A 79 -14.69 -4.55 39.31
N SER A 80 -15.42 -5.59 38.95
CA SER A 80 -14.81 -6.77 38.31
C SER A 80 -15.65 -7.35 37.18
N GLY A 81 -14.98 -7.76 36.08
CA GLY A 81 -15.62 -8.38 34.93
C GLY A 81 -15.60 -7.51 33.66
N GLU A 82 -16.47 -7.85 32.74
CA GLU A 82 -16.59 -7.20 31.44
C GLU A 82 -17.64 -6.08 31.44
N MET A 83 -17.43 -5.05 30.65
CA MET A 83 -18.49 -4.07 30.39
C MET A 83 -19.62 -4.72 29.58
N TYR A 84 -20.84 -4.21 29.77
CA TYR A 84 -21.97 -4.56 28.92
C TYR A 84 -21.71 -4.10 27.49
N GLU A 85 -22.30 -4.78 26.51
CA GLU A 85 -22.35 -4.28 25.14
C GLU A 85 -23.42 -3.21 25.01
N PHE A 86 -23.01 -2.03 24.51
CA PHE A 86 -23.87 -0.85 24.39
C PHE A 86 -24.41 -0.72 22.96
N ASP A 87 -25.00 -1.80 22.42
CA ASP A 87 -25.64 -1.76 21.12
C ASP A 87 -26.99 -1.03 21.14
N ALA A 88 -27.42 -0.50 20.00
CA ALA A 88 -28.66 0.28 19.89
C ALA A 88 -29.94 -0.55 20.14
N GLU A 89 -29.85 -1.88 20.09
CA GLU A 89 -30.98 -2.75 20.38
C GLU A 89 -31.23 -2.88 21.89
N ARG A 90 -30.16 -2.81 22.67
CA ARG A 90 -30.20 -2.93 24.14
C ARG A 90 -30.22 -1.60 24.87
N PHE A 91 -29.63 -0.57 24.26
CA PHE A 91 -29.46 0.77 24.85
C PHE A 91 -29.92 1.81 23.85
N ALA A 92 -31.21 2.15 23.86
CA ALA A 92 -31.80 3.12 22.93
C ALA A 92 -31.08 4.48 22.93
N ASP A 93 -30.49 4.86 24.07
CA ASP A 93 -29.74 6.11 24.26
C ASP A 93 -28.21 5.89 24.19
N GLY A 94 -27.71 4.70 23.80
CA GLY A 94 -26.29 4.36 23.76
C GLY A 94 -25.67 4.07 25.13
N VAL A 95 -24.45 4.57 25.36
CA VAL A 95 -23.70 4.30 26.61
C VAL A 95 -24.35 4.97 27.84
N PRO A 96 -24.24 4.39 29.07
CA PRO A 96 -24.87 4.95 30.28
C PRO A 96 -24.38 6.36 30.64
N TRP A 97 -23.25 6.80 30.13
CA TRP A 97 -22.66 8.13 30.32
C TRP A 97 -22.83 9.05 29.12
N HIS A 98 -23.81 8.79 28.25
CA HIS A 98 -23.98 9.55 27.00
C HIS A 98 -24.10 11.07 27.19
N GLU A 99 -24.77 11.51 28.29
CA GLU A 99 -24.89 12.92 28.61
C GLU A 99 -23.56 13.61 28.92
N TYR A 100 -22.55 12.84 29.35
CA TYR A 100 -21.22 13.33 29.69
C TYR A 100 -20.21 13.17 28.59
N THR A 101 -20.54 12.53 27.46
CA THR A 101 -19.62 12.22 26.35
C THR A 101 -18.85 13.47 25.88
N ALA A 102 -19.51 14.63 25.82
CA ALA A 102 -18.89 15.89 25.43
C ALA A 102 -18.00 16.52 26.52
N LEU A 103 -18.01 15.98 27.74
CA LEU A 103 -17.28 16.51 28.91
C LEU A 103 -16.16 15.58 29.37
N ILE A 104 -16.14 14.33 28.89
CA ILE A 104 -15.13 13.34 29.28
C ILE A 104 -13.77 13.78 28.72
N ARG A 105 -12.82 14.03 29.64
CA ARG A 105 -11.42 14.38 29.32
C ARG A 105 -10.45 13.24 29.62
N ARG A 106 -10.81 12.36 30.55
CA ARG A 106 -10.03 11.18 30.93
C ARG A 106 -10.95 9.98 31.10
N VAL A 107 -10.46 8.82 30.71
CA VAL A 107 -11.08 7.53 30.99
C VAL A 107 -10.10 6.69 31.80
N ARG A 108 -10.56 6.14 32.92
CA ARG A 108 -9.80 5.22 33.77
C ARG A 108 -10.59 3.93 33.98
N ALA A 109 -9.97 2.79 33.68
CA ALA A 109 -10.49 1.51 34.13
C ALA A 109 -9.55 0.97 35.20
N GLU A 110 -10.11 0.68 36.38
CA GLU A 110 -9.38 0.19 37.53
C GLU A 110 -9.17 -1.33 37.47
N ASP A 111 -8.33 -1.84 38.37
CA ASP A 111 -8.09 -3.27 38.49
C ASP A 111 -9.39 -4.04 38.72
N GLY A 112 -9.54 -5.18 38.04
CA GLY A 112 -10.74 -6.00 38.01
C GLY A 112 -11.56 -5.84 36.74
N VAL A 113 -11.53 -4.68 36.08
CA VAL A 113 -12.12 -4.50 34.73
C VAL A 113 -11.36 -5.33 33.72
N THR A 114 -12.04 -6.15 32.92
CA THR A 114 -11.38 -7.07 31.97
C THR A 114 -11.51 -6.69 30.52
N SER A 115 -12.50 -5.87 30.14
CA SER A 115 -12.68 -5.38 28.77
C SER A 115 -13.25 -3.97 28.73
N VAL A 116 -13.06 -3.29 27.60
CA VAL A 116 -13.78 -2.08 27.19
C VAL A 116 -14.62 -2.42 25.98
N SER A 117 -15.93 -2.27 26.09
CA SER A 117 -16.89 -2.71 25.08
C SER A 117 -16.92 -1.85 23.81
N ASP A 118 -17.63 -2.37 22.81
CA ASP A 118 -17.91 -1.70 21.54
C ASP A 118 -18.43 -0.27 21.77
N ARG A 119 -17.81 0.69 21.08
CA ARG A 119 -18.20 2.12 21.09
C ARG A 119 -18.31 2.79 22.44
N ALA A 120 -17.82 2.16 23.52
CA ALA A 120 -18.00 2.65 24.91
C ALA A 120 -17.63 4.13 25.08
N PHE A 121 -16.58 4.61 24.42
CA PHE A 121 -16.09 5.99 24.46
C PHE A 121 -15.92 6.58 23.06
N SER A 122 -16.70 6.10 22.08
CA SER A 122 -16.68 6.62 20.73
C SER A 122 -17.14 8.08 20.69
N ALA A 123 -16.49 8.89 19.86
CA ALA A 123 -16.81 10.29 19.64
C ALA A 123 -16.82 11.16 20.91
N CYS A 124 -15.87 10.93 21.82
CA CYS A 124 -15.60 11.80 22.98
C CYS A 124 -14.69 12.96 22.55
N PRO A 125 -15.21 14.15 22.21
CA PRO A 125 -14.45 15.22 21.55
C PRO A 125 -13.40 15.88 22.46
N GLU A 126 -13.59 15.80 23.80
CA GLU A 126 -12.69 16.39 24.79
C GLU A 126 -11.75 15.36 25.43
N LEU A 127 -11.83 14.08 25.07
CA LEU A 127 -11.00 13.01 25.63
C LEU A 127 -9.52 13.24 25.27
N VAL A 128 -8.67 13.34 26.30
CA VAL A 128 -7.22 13.59 26.17
C VAL A 128 -6.40 12.37 26.58
N GLU A 129 -6.90 11.59 27.54
CA GLU A 129 -6.13 10.51 28.15
C GLU A 129 -7.00 9.27 28.47
N VAL A 130 -6.45 8.10 28.16
CA VAL A 130 -7.01 6.79 28.52
C VAL A 130 -5.98 6.04 29.34
N VAL A 131 -6.39 5.54 30.51
CA VAL A 131 -5.57 4.69 31.39
C VAL A 131 -6.36 3.44 31.76
N LEU A 132 -5.93 2.30 31.24
CA LEU A 132 -6.53 1.00 31.51
C LEU A 132 -5.59 0.16 32.39
N ALA A 133 -6.12 -0.41 33.47
CA ALA A 133 -5.36 -1.28 34.36
C ALA A 133 -4.89 -2.56 33.66
N ASP A 134 -3.94 -3.26 34.27
CA ASP A 134 -3.36 -4.50 33.73
C ASP A 134 -4.34 -5.67 33.62
N SER A 135 -5.48 -5.59 34.33
CA SER A 135 -6.58 -6.54 34.23
C SER A 135 -7.35 -6.46 32.92
N VAL A 136 -7.35 -5.29 32.23
CA VAL A 136 -8.01 -5.10 30.94
C VAL A 136 -7.25 -5.83 29.86
N LYS A 137 -7.87 -6.83 29.22
CA LYS A 137 -7.26 -7.67 28.18
C LYS A 137 -7.69 -7.32 26.76
N ALA A 138 -8.87 -6.75 26.63
CA ALA A 138 -9.43 -6.40 25.34
C ALA A 138 -10.02 -4.99 25.34
N VAL A 139 -9.86 -4.31 24.22
CA VAL A 139 -10.60 -3.11 23.84
C VAL A 139 -11.33 -3.46 22.57
N ASP A 140 -12.67 -3.43 22.61
CA ASP A 140 -13.49 -3.93 21.52
C ASP A 140 -13.68 -2.89 20.39
N ASP A 141 -14.55 -3.19 19.41
CA ASP A 141 -14.67 -2.43 18.19
C ASP A 141 -15.09 -0.98 18.43
N LEU A 142 -14.41 -0.04 17.78
CA LEU A 142 -14.73 1.38 17.83
C LEU A 142 -14.75 2.02 19.24
N ALA A 143 -14.19 1.35 20.27
CA ALA A 143 -14.30 1.76 21.67
C ALA A 143 -13.90 3.22 21.92
N PHE A 144 -12.84 3.71 21.29
CA PHE A 144 -12.34 5.10 21.35
C PHE A 144 -12.30 5.75 19.96
N ASN A 145 -13.14 5.30 19.02
CA ASN A 145 -13.20 5.86 17.68
C ASN A 145 -13.55 7.34 17.71
N ARG A 146 -12.90 8.15 16.84
CA ARG A 146 -13.17 9.58 16.69
C ARG A 146 -13.04 10.40 17.97
N CYS A 147 -11.96 10.18 18.72
CA CYS A 147 -11.56 11.01 19.85
C CYS A 147 -10.43 11.96 19.42
N PRO A 148 -10.73 13.11 18.80
CA PRO A 148 -9.74 13.93 18.09
C PRO A 148 -8.68 14.58 18.98
N LYS A 149 -8.96 14.72 20.28
CA LYS A 149 -8.04 15.30 21.26
C LYS A 149 -7.30 14.25 22.10
N LEU A 150 -7.54 12.96 21.86
CA LEU A 150 -6.85 11.89 22.61
C LEU A 150 -5.35 11.92 22.28
N GLU A 151 -4.54 12.23 23.28
CA GLU A 151 -3.09 12.35 23.16
C GLU A 151 -2.34 11.13 23.68
N ARG A 152 -2.84 10.50 24.74
CA ARG A 152 -2.17 9.41 25.46
C ARG A 152 -3.11 8.24 25.74
N ALA A 153 -2.60 7.03 25.52
CA ALA A 153 -3.28 5.79 25.86
C ALA A 153 -2.31 4.82 26.55
N THR A 154 -2.58 4.53 27.83
CA THR A 154 -1.86 3.52 28.63
C THR A 154 -2.71 2.26 28.70
N LEU A 155 -2.27 1.22 27.98
CA LEU A 155 -2.98 -0.03 27.71
C LEU A 155 -2.10 -1.24 28.07
N ASN A 156 -1.38 -1.19 29.19
CA ASN A 156 -0.32 -2.14 29.53
C ASN A 156 -0.79 -3.60 29.65
N GLY A 157 -2.05 -3.81 30.04
CA GLY A 157 -2.66 -5.13 30.16
C GLY A 157 -3.27 -5.66 28.86
N VAL A 158 -3.55 -4.75 27.90
CA VAL A 158 -4.33 -5.07 26.69
C VAL A 158 -3.51 -5.94 25.73
N GLU A 159 -4.11 -7.05 25.34
CA GLU A 159 -3.54 -8.02 24.42
C GLU A 159 -4.16 -7.90 23.01
N THR A 160 -5.42 -7.46 22.95
CA THR A 160 -6.18 -7.36 21.69
C THR A 160 -6.92 -6.03 21.57
N LEU A 161 -6.86 -5.45 20.37
CA LEU A 161 -7.69 -4.32 19.94
C LEU A 161 -8.66 -4.76 18.85
N GLY A 162 -9.90 -4.37 19.00
CA GLY A 162 -10.97 -4.55 18.03
C GLY A 162 -10.84 -3.65 16.80
N ALA A 163 -11.78 -3.80 15.88
CA ALA A 163 -11.79 -3.01 14.66
C ALA A 163 -12.08 -1.53 14.97
N GLY A 164 -11.27 -0.63 14.43
CA GLY A 164 -11.43 0.82 14.59
C GLY A 164 -11.31 1.33 16.03
N ALA A 165 -10.76 0.54 16.96
CA ALA A 165 -10.76 0.87 18.40
C ALA A 165 -10.27 2.28 18.73
N PHE A 166 -9.26 2.79 18.01
CA PHE A 166 -8.73 4.16 18.10
C PHE A 166 -8.75 4.90 16.75
N SER A 167 -9.57 4.45 15.79
CA SER A 167 -9.62 5.10 14.47
C SER A 167 -9.97 6.58 14.60
N SER A 168 -9.29 7.42 13.81
CA SER A 168 -9.47 8.88 13.78
C SER A 168 -9.16 9.58 15.12
N CYS A 169 -8.23 9.04 15.90
CA CYS A 169 -7.63 9.71 17.06
C CYS A 169 -6.38 10.48 16.62
N GLY A 170 -6.56 11.53 15.82
CA GLY A 170 -5.48 12.24 15.14
C GLY A 170 -4.42 12.88 16.05
N ALA A 171 -4.73 13.14 17.33
CA ALA A 171 -3.79 13.68 18.32
C ALA A 171 -3.03 12.59 19.10
N LEU A 172 -3.37 11.30 18.94
CA LEU A 172 -2.76 10.20 19.71
C LEU A 172 -1.28 10.05 19.33
N ARG A 173 -0.40 10.44 20.24
CA ARG A 173 1.05 10.40 20.06
C ARG A 173 1.79 9.43 20.99
N GLU A 174 1.24 9.18 22.17
CA GLU A 174 1.83 8.33 23.19
C GLU A 174 0.95 7.07 23.39
N LEU A 175 1.48 5.91 23.02
CA LEU A 175 0.83 4.61 23.18
C LEU A 175 1.72 3.68 24.00
N GLU A 176 1.30 3.38 25.22
CA GLU A 176 1.91 2.38 26.07
C GLU A 176 1.07 1.11 26.04
N ALA A 177 1.54 0.06 25.37
CA ALA A 177 0.78 -1.17 25.14
C ALA A 177 1.72 -2.40 25.07
N ALA A 178 2.48 -2.63 26.14
CA ALA A 178 3.56 -3.64 26.16
C ALA A 178 3.11 -5.08 25.87
N ARG A 179 1.84 -5.40 26.16
CA ARG A 179 1.28 -6.74 25.94
C ARG A 179 0.46 -6.88 24.66
N LEU A 180 0.31 -5.81 23.89
CA LEU A 180 -0.48 -5.84 22.66
C LEU A 180 0.12 -6.81 21.64
N ARG A 181 -0.70 -7.72 21.13
CA ARG A 181 -0.33 -8.75 20.15
C ARG A 181 -1.18 -8.71 18.91
N VAL A 182 -2.47 -8.38 19.07
CA VAL A 182 -3.43 -8.40 17.98
C VAL A 182 -4.06 -7.03 17.82
N VAL A 183 -3.95 -6.49 16.61
CA VAL A 183 -4.51 -5.19 16.22
C VAL A 183 -5.57 -5.43 15.16
N GLY A 184 -6.81 -5.03 15.45
CA GLY A 184 -7.96 -5.20 14.58
C GLY A 184 -7.93 -4.30 13.35
N ALA A 185 -8.85 -4.53 12.42
CA ALA A 185 -8.97 -3.75 11.19
C ALA A 185 -9.20 -2.26 11.50
N ASN A 186 -8.45 -1.37 10.82
CA ASN A 186 -8.54 0.09 11.01
C ASN A 186 -8.32 0.59 12.45
N ALA A 187 -7.75 -0.22 13.36
CA ALA A 187 -7.71 0.08 14.78
C ALA A 187 -7.05 1.42 15.12
N PHE A 188 -6.01 1.81 14.40
CA PHE A 188 -5.33 3.11 14.50
C PHE A 188 -5.39 3.90 13.20
N GLN A 189 -6.37 3.63 12.33
CA GLN A 189 -6.51 4.39 11.10
C GLN A 189 -6.60 5.89 11.40
N ASP A 190 -5.83 6.71 10.65
CA ASP A 190 -5.77 8.17 10.76
C ASP A 190 -5.34 8.69 12.15
N CYS A 191 -4.57 7.91 12.91
CA CYS A 191 -3.84 8.36 14.10
C CYS A 191 -2.57 9.11 13.66
N ALA A 192 -2.75 10.30 13.08
CA ALA A 192 -1.69 11.03 12.38
C ALA A 192 -0.50 11.43 13.26
N ALA A 193 -0.70 11.59 14.57
CA ALA A 193 0.35 11.96 15.53
C ALA A 193 1.08 10.76 16.16
N LEU A 194 0.69 9.52 15.86
CA LEU A 194 1.28 8.32 16.46
C LEU A 194 2.72 8.15 15.98
N THR A 195 3.69 8.16 16.93
CA THR A 195 5.12 8.15 16.61
C THR A 195 5.78 6.78 16.74
N GLY A 196 5.19 5.84 17.45
CA GLY A 196 5.76 4.52 17.69
C GLY A 196 4.71 3.44 17.89
N LEU A 197 5.13 2.19 17.72
CA LEU A 197 4.32 1.00 17.89
C LEU A 197 4.87 0.14 19.03
N PRO A 198 4.02 -0.62 19.72
CA PRO A 198 4.48 -1.60 20.69
C PRO A 198 5.25 -2.74 20.02
N ASP A 199 6.27 -3.24 20.69
CA ASP A 199 7.01 -4.41 20.24
C ASP A 199 6.17 -5.69 20.33
N GLY A 200 6.43 -6.63 19.44
CA GLY A 200 5.90 -8.00 19.53
C GLY A 200 4.47 -8.16 19.01
N LEU A 201 4.03 -7.32 18.09
CA LEU A 201 2.78 -7.52 17.36
C LEU A 201 2.84 -8.84 16.58
N VAL A 202 1.82 -9.68 16.73
CA VAL A 202 1.71 -10.98 16.05
C VAL A 202 0.74 -10.92 14.88
N GLN A 203 -0.33 -10.16 15.04
CA GLN A 203 -1.33 -9.98 14.00
C GLN A 203 -1.72 -8.52 13.88
N VAL A 204 -1.57 -7.98 12.69
CA VAL A 204 -1.99 -6.63 12.31
C VAL A 204 -2.98 -6.77 11.17
N ALA A 205 -4.24 -6.45 11.41
CA ALA A 205 -5.30 -6.62 10.44
C ALA A 205 -5.26 -5.52 9.35
N GLN A 206 -6.19 -5.61 8.42
CA GLN A 206 -6.27 -4.69 7.28
C GLN A 206 -6.39 -3.23 7.73
N TYR A 207 -5.61 -2.34 7.09
CA TYR A 207 -5.60 -0.89 7.31
C TYR A 207 -5.38 -0.44 8.75
N ALA A 208 -4.84 -1.31 9.61
CA ALA A 208 -4.74 -1.08 11.06
C ALA A 208 -4.02 0.22 11.42
N PHE A 209 -2.96 0.60 10.70
CA PHE A 209 -2.18 1.83 10.88
C PHE A 209 -2.22 2.75 9.66
N LYS A 210 -3.25 2.62 8.81
CA LYS A 210 -3.41 3.50 7.65
C LYS A 210 -3.41 4.96 8.07
N GLY A 211 -2.59 5.78 7.39
CA GLY A 211 -2.54 7.22 7.63
C GLY A 211 -1.85 7.65 8.94
N CYS A 212 -1.08 6.78 9.60
CA CYS A 212 -0.23 7.14 10.73
C CYS A 212 1.01 7.89 10.25
N THR A 213 0.82 9.17 9.89
CA THR A 213 1.83 9.96 9.15
C THR A 213 3.04 10.39 9.99
N ALA A 214 2.95 10.39 11.32
CA ALA A 214 4.08 10.67 12.21
C ALA A 214 4.91 9.43 12.57
N LEU A 215 4.49 8.24 12.13
CA LEU A 215 5.20 7.00 12.40
C LEU A 215 6.49 6.96 11.59
N THR A 216 7.65 6.93 12.27
CA THR A 216 8.97 7.01 11.61
C THR A 216 9.67 5.67 11.47
N ALA A 217 9.41 4.74 12.37
CA ALA A 217 10.04 3.43 12.37
C ALA A 217 9.03 2.31 12.66
N VAL A 218 9.14 1.21 11.92
CA VAL A 218 8.33 -0.01 12.10
C VAL A 218 9.23 -1.22 12.09
N ARG A 219 9.03 -2.08 13.09
CA ARG A 219 9.68 -3.39 13.18
C ARG A 219 8.62 -4.48 13.16
N ILE A 220 8.73 -5.38 12.19
CA ILE A 220 7.84 -6.53 12.02
C ILE A 220 8.58 -7.78 12.49
N PRO A 221 8.16 -8.39 13.59
CA PRO A 221 8.85 -9.55 14.16
C PRO A 221 8.59 -10.82 13.31
N ALA A 222 9.45 -11.81 13.52
CA ALA A 222 9.30 -13.13 12.92
C ALA A 222 7.93 -13.73 13.22
N GLY A 223 7.28 -14.30 12.20
CA GLY A 223 5.96 -14.93 12.31
C GLY A 223 4.77 -13.97 12.42
N ALA A 224 4.99 -12.66 12.40
CA ALA A 224 3.87 -11.71 12.35
C ALA A 224 3.12 -11.78 11.03
N ALA A 225 1.80 -11.63 11.09
CA ALA A 225 0.91 -11.56 9.94
C ALA A 225 0.42 -10.14 9.73
N LEU A 226 0.66 -9.60 8.54
CA LEU A 226 0.20 -8.27 8.14
C LEU A 226 -0.94 -8.38 7.14
N GLY A 227 -2.04 -7.71 7.44
CA GLY A 227 -3.20 -7.60 6.56
C GLY A 227 -3.00 -6.59 5.44
N GLU A 228 -3.98 -6.52 4.55
CA GLU A 228 -4.04 -5.55 3.46
C GLU A 228 -3.90 -4.12 3.97
N GLY A 229 -3.04 -3.33 3.33
CA GLY A 229 -2.84 -1.92 3.64
C GLY A 229 -2.48 -1.61 5.10
N ALA A 230 -1.93 -2.56 5.87
CA ALA A 230 -1.72 -2.41 7.31
C ALA A 230 -1.00 -1.10 7.67
N PHE A 231 -0.07 -0.62 6.85
CA PHE A 231 0.67 0.63 6.97
C PHE A 231 0.48 1.55 5.74
N TYR A 232 -0.68 1.47 5.11
CA TYR A 232 -1.00 2.29 3.94
C TYR A 232 -0.85 3.79 4.25
N ALA A 233 -0.14 4.52 3.40
CA ALA A 233 0.09 5.97 3.51
C ALA A 233 0.71 6.43 4.85
N CYS A 234 1.56 5.61 5.47
CA CYS A 234 2.43 6.04 6.57
C CYS A 234 3.58 6.90 6.00
N THR A 235 3.25 8.13 5.58
CA THR A 235 4.15 8.99 4.79
C THR A 235 5.40 9.43 5.54
N GLY A 236 5.42 9.38 6.88
CA GLY A 236 6.59 9.68 7.70
C GLY A 236 7.53 8.49 7.94
N LEU A 237 7.16 7.28 7.47
CA LEU A 237 7.95 6.07 7.72
C LEU A 237 9.26 6.11 6.96
N THR A 238 10.38 6.22 7.69
CA THR A 238 11.74 6.25 7.15
C THR A 238 12.48 4.93 7.33
N GLU A 239 12.13 4.17 8.38
CA GLU A 239 12.79 2.92 8.76
C GLU A 239 11.80 1.76 8.83
N LEU A 240 12.05 0.71 8.05
CA LEU A 240 11.29 -0.54 8.09
C LEU A 240 12.24 -1.71 8.31
N THR A 241 12.01 -2.47 9.37
CA THR A 241 12.71 -3.72 9.65
C THR A 241 11.74 -4.89 9.51
N LEU A 242 11.96 -5.74 8.53
CA LEU A 242 11.31 -7.05 8.41
C LEU A 242 12.28 -8.11 8.95
N GLU A 243 11.94 -8.75 10.07
CA GLU A 243 12.80 -9.78 10.65
C GLU A 243 12.81 -11.06 9.81
N ASP A 244 13.90 -11.81 9.92
CA ASP A 244 13.95 -13.14 9.35
C ASP A 244 12.84 -14.01 9.96
N GLY A 245 12.08 -14.70 9.09
CA GLY A 245 10.91 -15.47 9.53
C GLY A 245 9.58 -14.77 9.35
N VAL A 246 9.54 -13.50 8.91
CA VAL A 246 8.32 -12.91 8.32
C VAL A 246 8.01 -13.70 7.05
N GLN A 247 6.80 -14.25 6.93
CA GLN A 247 6.43 -15.11 5.81
C GLN A 247 5.49 -14.44 4.81
N THR A 248 4.58 -13.61 5.29
CA THR A 248 3.55 -12.99 4.45
C THR A 248 3.39 -11.51 4.78
N LEU A 249 3.22 -10.74 3.73
CA LEU A 249 2.81 -9.33 3.78
C LEU A 249 1.45 -9.23 3.10
N GLY A 250 0.60 -8.31 3.54
CA GLY A 250 -0.67 -8.02 2.85
C GLY A 250 -0.46 -7.20 1.57
N GLU A 251 -1.42 -7.26 0.66
CA GLU A 251 -1.48 -6.32 -0.47
C GLU A 251 -1.50 -4.88 0.04
N LEU A 252 -0.91 -3.93 -0.71
CA LEU A 252 -0.88 -2.51 -0.33
C LEU A 252 -0.22 -2.20 1.03
N CYS A 253 0.43 -3.18 1.68
CA CYS A 253 0.80 -3.11 3.09
C CYS A 253 1.60 -1.85 3.46
N PHE A 254 2.54 -1.43 2.61
CA PHE A 254 3.37 -0.22 2.74
C PHE A 254 3.18 0.75 1.58
N TYR A 255 2.03 0.68 0.90
CA TYR A 255 1.73 1.59 -0.21
C TYR A 255 1.75 3.04 0.25
N GLY A 256 2.43 3.90 -0.51
CA GLY A 256 2.48 5.34 -0.23
C GLY A 256 3.33 5.72 0.99
N CYS A 257 4.22 4.86 1.47
CA CYS A 257 5.24 5.21 2.48
C CYS A 257 6.34 6.07 1.83
N THR A 258 6.00 7.32 1.52
CA THR A 258 6.79 8.21 0.65
C THR A 258 8.15 8.61 1.22
N ALA A 259 8.35 8.53 2.53
CA ALA A 259 9.65 8.80 3.18
C ALA A 259 10.56 7.57 3.29
N LEU A 260 10.09 6.38 2.95
CA LEU A 260 10.86 5.13 3.10
C LEU A 260 12.02 5.11 2.11
N THR A 261 13.26 5.05 2.63
CA THR A 261 14.46 5.17 1.79
C THR A 261 15.13 3.84 1.46
N ALA A 262 14.95 2.85 2.31
CA ALA A 262 15.54 1.53 2.15
C ALA A 262 14.61 0.43 2.66
N VAL A 263 14.59 -0.70 1.97
CA VAL A 263 13.87 -1.92 2.37
C VAL A 263 14.76 -3.14 2.13
N ARG A 264 14.84 -3.99 3.15
CA ARG A 264 15.35 -5.35 3.05
C ARG A 264 14.19 -6.32 3.19
N VAL A 265 13.95 -7.14 2.20
CA VAL A 265 12.95 -8.23 2.22
C VAL A 265 13.68 -9.52 2.50
N PRO A 266 13.42 -10.19 3.64
CA PRO A 266 14.07 -11.44 3.98
C PRO A 266 13.61 -12.57 3.05
N GLY A 267 14.47 -13.57 2.84
CA GLY A 267 14.17 -14.71 1.99
C GLY A 267 13.06 -15.64 2.50
N SER A 268 12.58 -15.42 3.72
CA SER A 268 11.38 -16.09 4.25
C SER A 268 10.08 -15.59 3.61
N VAL A 269 10.06 -14.40 3.02
CA VAL A 269 8.95 -13.86 2.21
C VAL A 269 9.11 -14.39 0.79
N ALA A 270 8.46 -15.53 0.51
CA ALA A 270 8.58 -16.18 -0.79
C ALA A 270 7.92 -15.39 -1.92
N GLU A 271 6.87 -14.64 -1.62
CA GLU A 271 6.09 -13.87 -2.60
C GLU A 271 5.77 -12.48 -2.05
N LEU A 272 6.08 -11.46 -2.85
CA LEU A 272 5.68 -10.08 -2.58
C LEU A 272 4.30 -9.84 -3.20
N PRO A 273 3.32 -9.37 -2.42
CA PRO A 273 1.96 -9.18 -2.93
C PRO A 273 1.83 -7.92 -3.79
N THR A 274 0.64 -7.77 -4.36
CA THR A 274 0.25 -6.62 -5.18
C THR A 274 0.43 -5.30 -4.43
N LEU A 275 1.09 -4.32 -5.09
CA LEU A 275 1.23 -2.94 -4.60
C LEU A 275 1.91 -2.79 -3.23
N VAL A 276 2.59 -3.81 -2.72
CA VAL A 276 3.10 -3.86 -1.33
C VAL A 276 3.96 -2.65 -0.96
N PHE A 277 4.80 -2.13 -1.86
CA PHE A 277 5.64 -0.93 -1.74
C PHE A 277 5.36 0.08 -2.85
N GLY A 278 4.18 0.03 -3.46
CA GLY A 278 3.79 1.00 -4.48
C GLY A 278 3.86 2.43 -3.95
N CYS A 279 4.27 3.38 -4.78
CA CYS A 279 4.39 4.81 -4.42
C CYS A 279 5.34 5.12 -3.25
N CYS A 280 6.31 4.25 -2.94
CA CYS A 280 7.42 4.56 -2.03
C CYS A 280 8.45 5.42 -2.77
N THR A 281 8.10 6.68 -3.03
CA THR A 281 8.82 7.57 -3.96
C THR A 281 10.25 7.90 -3.55
N ALA A 282 10.58 7.83 -2.26
CA ALA A 282 11.94 8.02 -1.75
C ALA A 282 12.79 6.74 -1.68
N LEU A 283 12.23 5.58 -2.03
CA LEU A 283 12.93 4.30 -1.92
C LEU A 283 14.12 4.24 -2.89
N ARG A 284 15.33 4.24 -2.32
CA ARG A 284 16.61 4.23 -3.06
C ARG A 284 17.25 2.86 -3.08
N THR A 285 17.14 2.14 -1.97
CA THR A 285 17.79 0.85 -1.76
C THR A 285 16.75 -0.23 -1.54
N LEU A 286 16.72 -1.22 -2.42
CA LEU A 286 15.90 -2.41 -2.30
C LEU A 286 16.80 -3.64 -2.29
N THR A 287 16.75 -4.40 -1.21
CA THR A 287 17.44 -5.69 -1.08
C THR A 287 16.41 -6.80 -0.99
N LEU A 288 16.39 -7.66 -1.98
CA LEU A 288 15.59 -8.88 -2.00
C LEU A 288 16.52 -10.07 -1.74
N GLU A 289 16.31 -10.81 -0.66
CA GLU A 289 17.16 -11.95 -0.33
C GLU A 289 16.78 -13.21 -1.10
N ASN A 290 17.73 -14.14 -1.18
CA ASN A 290 17.46 -15.47 -1.73
C ASN A 290 16.38 -16.17 -0.91
N GLY A 291 15.36 -16.68 -1.60
CA GLY A 291 14.11 -17.21 -1.05
C GLY A 291 12.90 -16.46 -1.61
N VAL A 292 13.03 -15.17 -1.96
CA VAL A 292 12.00 -14.44 -2.70
C VAL A 292 11.91 -15.05 -4.10
N ALA A 293 10.75 -15.63 -4.42
CA ALA A 293 10.50 -16.34 -5.67
C ALA A 293 9.58 -15.59 -6.64
N ALA A 294 8.72 -14.69 -6.13
CA ALA A 294 7.79 -13.93 -6.96
C ALA A 294 7.65 -12.48 -6.47
N ILE A 295 7.56 -11.56 -7.42
CA ILE A 295 7.21 -10.16 -7.19
C ILE A 295 5.83 -9.94 -7.81
N GLY A 296 4.87 -9.48 -7.01
CA GLY A 296 3.48 -9.27 -7.40
C GLY A 296 3.26 -8.09 -8.34
N VAL A 297 2.01 -7.93 -8.76
CA VAL A 297 1.59 -6.85 -9.65
C VAL A 297 1.81 -5.50 -8.99
N SER A 298 2.46 -4.57 -9.72
CA SER A 298 2.74 -3.20 -9.24
C SER A 298 3.44 -3.10 -7.88
N ALA A 299 4.14 -4.15 -7.43
CA ALA A 299 4.69 -4.25 -6.08
C ALA A 299 5.60 -3.07 -5.70
N PHE A 300 6.34 -2.50 -6.63
CA PHE A 300 7.23 -1.35 -6.50
C PHE A 300 6.90 -0.23 -7.50
N GLN A 301 5.67 -0.18 -7.98
CA GLN A 301 5.23 0.87 -8.89
C GLN A 301 5.59 2.24 -8.30
N GLU A 302 6.11 3.16 -9.14
CA GLU A 302 6.44 4.54 -8.74
C GLU A 302 7.51 4.69 -7.64
N CYS A 303 8.38 3.71 -7.44
CA CYS A 303 9.58 3.86 -6.61
C CYS A 303 10.64 4.66 -7.38
N ARG A 304 10.38 5.98 -7.54
CA ARG A 304 11.12 6.86 -8.48
C ARG A 304 12.58 7.07 -8.10
N ALA A 305 12.91 6.99 -6.80
CA ALA A 305 14.28 7.16 -6.33
C ALA A 305 15.14 5.89 -6.43
N LEU A 306 14.56 4.74 -6.81
CA LEU A 306 15.29 3.49 -6.96
C LEU A 306 16.23 3.60 -8.18
N THR A 307 17.54 3.46 -7.96
CA THR A 307 18.56 3.65 -8.99
C THR A 307 19.14 2.34 -9.49
N GLU A 308 19.23 1.35 -8.64
CA GLU A 308 19.83 0.06 -8.92
C GLU A 308 18.93 -1.05 -8.38
N LEU A 309 18.80 -2.14 -9.14
CA LEU A 309 18.02 -3.30 -8.74
C LEU A 309 18.79 -4.57 -9.05
N THR A 310 19.14 -5.31 -8.00
CA THR A 310 19.67 -6.66 -8.11
C THR A 310 18.60 -7.64 -7.62
N LEU A 311 18.13 -8.48 -8.54
CA LEU A 311 17.14 -9.49 -8.26
C LEU A 311 17.82 -10.79 -7.78
N PRO A 312 17.25 -11.52 -6.80
CA PRO A 312 17.88 -12.72 -6.25
C PRO A 312 17.77 -13.91 -7.22
N GLU A 313 18.71 -14.84 -7.13
CA GLU A 313 18.76 -16.06 -7.96
C GLU A 313 17.54 -17.00 -7.77
N SER A 314 16.86 -16.85 -6.64
CA SER A 314 15.61 -17.56 -6.36
C SER A 314 14.41 -17.07 -7.14
N LEU A 315 14.48 -15.84 -7.71
CA LEU A 315 13.34 -15.22 -8.36
C LEU A 315 12.94 -15.97 -9.64
N ARG A 316 11.66 -16.22 -9.79
CA ARG A 316 11.05 -16.92 -10.93
C ARG A 316 10.11 -16.05 -11.73
N SER A 317 9.44 -15.09 -11.07
CA SER A 317 8.47 -14.25 -11.75
C SER A 317 8.47 -12.80 -11.25
N VAL A 318 8.27 -11.89 -12.19
CA VAL A 318 8.01 -10.47 -11.96
C VAL A 318 6.63 -10.16 -12.51
N GLY A 319 5.73 -9.66 -11.69
CA GLY A 319 4.35 -9.34 -12.02
C GLY A 319 4.20 -8.14 -12.96
N GLY A 320 3.00 -7.97 -13.50
CA GLY A 320 2.68 -6.82 -14.35
C GLY A 320 2.86 -5.50 -13.62
N GLY A 321 3.49 -4.51 -14.27
CA GLY A 321 3.74 -3.20 -13.68
C GLY A 321 4.60 -3.21 -12.42
N ALA A 322 5.28 -4.31 -12.06
CA ALA A 322 5.96 -4.45 -10.77
C ALA A 322 6.92 -3.30 -10.44
N PHE A 323 7.60 -2.75 -11.43
CA PHE A 323 8.48 -1.58 -11.36
C PHE A 323 8.03 -0.46 -12.30
N PHE A 324 6.73 -0.40 -12.57
CA PHE A 324 6.15 0.65 -13.40
C PHE A 324 6.58 2.03 -12.88
N ALA A 325 7.11 2.86 -13.78
CA ALA A 325 7.52 4.22 -13.47
C ALA A 325 8.57 4.38 -12.36
N CYS A 326 9.44 3.41 -12.18
CA CYS A 326 10.68 3.58 -11.43
C CYS A 326 11.67 4.43 -12.26
N THR A 327 11.37 5.73 -12.39
CA THR A 327 12.04 6.63 -13.33
C THR A 327 13.55 6.78 -13.10
N GLY A 328 14.01 6.58 -11.87
CA GLY A 328 15.43 6.63 -11.48
C GLY A 328 16.21 5.35 -11.76
N LEU A 329 15.53 4.23 -12.08
CA LEU A 329 16.18 2.93 -12.25
C LEU A 329 17.09 2.92 -13.48
N ALA A 330 18.40 2.95 -13.24
CA ALA A 330 19.41 3.00 -14.28
C ALA A 330 20.12 1.65 -14.50
N SER A 331 20.14 0.78 -13.47
CA SER A 331 20.79 -0.53 -13.51
C SER A 331 19.83 -1.62 -13.04
N LEU A 332 19.71 -2.67 -13.85
CA LEU A 332 18.88 -3.85 -13.57
C LEU A 332 19.67 -5.11 -13.93
N ASN A 333 19.78 -6.01 -12.96
CA ASN A 333 20.32 -7.35 -13.18
C ASN A 333 19.19 -8.39 -13.09
N LEU A 334 18.98 -9.14 -14.16
CA LEU A 334 17.98 -10.22 -14.23
C LEU A 334 18.68 -11.57 -13.95
N PRO A 335 18.22 -12.34 -12.95
CA PRO A 335 18.87 -13.61 -12.60
C PRO A 335 18.56 -14.71 -13.61
N GLU A 336 19.50 -15.64 -13.79
CA GLU A 336 19.35 -16.79 -14.71
C GLU A 336 18.18 -17.73 -14.35
N GLY A 337 17.63 -17.62 -13.14
CA GLY A 337 16.45 -18.38 -12.73
C GLY A 337 15.10 -17.77 -13.11
N LEU A 338 15.09 -16.54 -13.63
CA LEU A 338 13.85 -15.83 -13.96
C LEU A 338 13.14 -16.45 -15.15
N GLU A 339 11.88 -16.80 -14.98
CA GLU A 339 11.06 -17.48 -15.98
C GLU A 339 10.00 -16.59 -16.62
N GLN A 340 9.49 -15.60 -15.89
CA GLN A 340 8.35 -14.80 -16.32
C GLN A 340 8.54 -13.32 -15.95
N VAL A 341 8.22 -12.44 -16.89
CA VAL A 341 8.09 -10.99 -16.68
C VAL A 341 6.73 -10.57 -17.23
N GLY A 342 5.92 -9.96 -16.38
CA GLY A 342 4.54 -9.55 -16.69
C GLY A 342 4.46 -8.33 -17.60
N ASP A 343 3.23 -8.00 -18.01
CA ASP A 343 2.92 -6.82 -18.81
C ASP A 343 3.40 -5.55 -18.10
N GLU A 344 4.08 -4.65 -18.83
CA GLU A 344 4.47 -3.32 -18.33
C GLU A 344 5.40 -3.34 -17.10
N ALA A 345 6.04 -4.46 -16.79
CA ALA A 345 6.79 -4.65 -15.55
C ALA A 345 7.84 -3.55 -15.28
N PHE A 346 8.52 -3.05 -16.31
CA PHE A 346 9.51 -1.96 -16.24
C PHE A 346 9.13 -0.77 -17.13
N LEU A 347 7.85 -0.63 -17.47
CA LEU A 347 7.38 0.50 -18.25
C LEU A 347 7.64 1.80 -17.50
N GLY A 348 8.20 2.79 -18.21
CA GLY A 348 8.50 4.10 -17.62
C GLY A 348 9.75 4.15 -16.75
N CYS A 349 10.59 3.13 -16.75
CA CYS A 349 11.94 3.17 -16.14
C CYS A 349 12.86 4.00 -17.04
N LEU A 350 12.73 5.32 -17.00
CA LEU A 350 13.32 6.23 -17.99
C LEU A 350 14.84 6.25 -18.00
N ALA A 351 15.48 6.00 -16.86
CA ALA A 351 16.93 5.96 -16.74
C ALA A 351 17.54 4.62 -17.20
N LEU A 352 16.71 3.57 -17.35
CA LEU A 352 17.19 2.25 -17.73
C LEU A 352 17.60 2.24 -19.21
N ASN A 353 18.81 1.76 -19.48
CA ASN A 353 19.25 1.52 -20.84
C ASN A 353 18.89 0.09 -21.26
N PRO A 354 17.88 -0.10 -22.11
CA PRO A 354 17.45 -1.42 -22.52
C PRO A 354 18.53 -2.22 -23.28
N ALA A 355 19.41 -1.53 -24.03
CA ALA A 355 20.48 -2.17 -24.77
C ALA A 355 21.56 -2.81 -23.87
N ALA A 356 21.59 -2.42 -22.57
CA ALA A 356 22.50 -2.99 -21.59
C ALA A 356 21.90 -4.19 -20.84
N LEU A 357 20.60 -4.52 -21.06
CA LEU A 357 19.96 -5.64 -20.40
C LEU A 357 20.40 -6.98 -20.99
N SER A 358 20.85 -7.88 -20.11
CA SER A 358 21.06 -9.28 -20.45
C SER A 358 19.82 -10.07 -20.01
N LEU A 359 19.09 -10.62 -20.98
CA LEU A 359 17.94 -11.46 -20.68
C LEU A 359 18.41 -12.89 -20.34
N PRO A 360 17.90 -13.50 -19.24
CA PRO A 360 18.30 -14.84 -18.85
C PRO A 360 17.79 -15.91 -19.82
N THR A 361 18.55 -16.98 -19.95
CA THR A 361 18.20 -18.11 -20.84
C THR A 361 16.97 -18.89 -20.35
N SER A 362 16.62 -18.78 -19.08
CA SER A 362 15.46 -19.41 -18.46
C SER A 362 14.14 -18.73 -18.78
N LEU A 363 14.17 -17.52 -19.37
CA LEU A 363 12.97 -16.70 -19.57
C LEU A 363 12.03 -17.36 -20.59
N LYS A 364 10.82 -17.69 -20.13
CA LYS A 364 9.78 -18.39 -20.90
C LYS A 364 8.71 -17.44 -21.44
N SER A 365 8.46 -16.33 -20.71
CA SER A 365 7.44 -15.38 -21.10
C SER A 365 7.82 -13.94 -20.73
N VAL A 366 7.52 -13.01 -21.63
CA VAL A 366 7.67 -11.57 -21.45
C VAL A 366 6.34 -10.92 -21.86
N GLY A 367 5.78 -10.18 -20.95
CA GLY A 367 4.52 -9.48 -21.17
C GLY A 367 4.65 -8.30 -22.12
N ARG A 368 3.50 -7.76 -22.53
CA ARG A 368 3.43 -6.58 -23.39
C ARG A 368 4.15 -5.41 -22.73
N ARG A 369 5.01 -4.71 -23.50
CA ARG A 369 5.70 -3.50 -23.04
C ARG A 369 6.51 -3.69 -21.75
N ALA A 370 6.85 -4.93 -21.40
CA ALA A 370 7.54 -5.25 -20.14
C ALA A 370 8.82 -4.44 -19.94
N PHE A 371 9.57 -4.18 -21.01
CA PHE A 371 10.81 -3.40 -21.04
C PHE A 371 10.69 -2.12 -21.86
N ALA A 372 9.50 -1.56 -22.01
CA ALA A 372 9.31 -0.25 -22.64
C ALA A 372 9.84 0.87 -21.71
N CYS A 373 11.16 0.92 -21.57
CA CYS A 373 11.93 1.80 -20.71
C CYS A 373 12.80 2.74 -21.59
N GLY A 374 13.17 3.87 -21.04
CA GLY A 374 13.95 4.87 -21.75
C GLY A 374 13.20 5.44 -22.97
N SER A 375 13.86 5.54 -24.10
CA SER A 375 13.32 6.13 -25.34
C SER A 375 12.37 5.23 -26.14
N LEU A 376 12.01 4.04 -25.63
CA LEU A 376 11.29 3.01 -26.37
C LEU A 376 9.80 2.92 -26.03
N LEU A 377 9.10 4.01 -26.01
CA LEU A 377 7.65 4.01 -25.88
C LEU A 377 6.98 3.83 -27.26
N SER A 378 7.22 2.70 -27.91
CA SER A 378 6.49 2.33 -29.11
C SER A 378 5.42 1.30 -28.78
N GLU A 379 4.20 1.50 -29.26
CA GLU A 379 3.06 0.56 -29.10
C GLU A 379 3.36 -0.82 -29.73
N THR A 380 4.37 -0.89 -30.59
CA THR A 380 4.81 -2.13 -31.24
C THR A 380 5.57 -3.09 -30.32
N CYS A 381 5.92 -2.69 -29.11
CA CYS A 381 6.55 -3.59 -28.13
C CYS A 381 5.53 -4.51 -27.41
N SER A 382 4.70 -5.19 -28.18
CA SER A 382 3.84 -6.25 -27.64
C SER A 382 4.48 -7.63 -27.86
N LEU A 383 5.47 -7.97 -27.05
CA LEU A 383 5.91 -9.34 -26.93
C LEU A 383 5.02 -10.05 -25.91
N SER A 384 4.08 -10.82 -26.40
CA SER A 384 3.44 -11.86 -25.60
C SER A 384 4.33 -13.10 -25.62
N ALA A 385 4.21 -13.93 -24.59
CA ALA A 385 4.82 -15.26 -24.57
C ALA A 385 4.46 -16.13 -25.81
N ALA A 386 3.42 -15.75 -26.53
CA ALA A 386 3.05 -16.30 -27.84
C ALA A 386 4.13 -16.08 -28.94
N ALA A 387 5.10 -15.21 -28.74
CA ALA A 387 6.27 -15.12 -29.64
C ALA A 387 7.16 -16.37 -29.60
N ALA A 388 6.86 -17.35 -28.79
CA ALA A 388 7.44 -18.69 -28.89
C ALA A 388 6.88 -19.48 -30.08
N ASP A 389 5.76 -19.08 -30.69
CA ASP A 389 5.34 -19.58 -31.99
C ASP A 389 5.87 -18.68 -33.11
N GLY A 390 6.39 -19.30 -34.17
CA GLY A 390 7.04 -18.57 -35.24
C GLY A 390 6.14 -17.59 -36.01
N GLU A 391 4.83 -17.64 -35.83
CA GLU A 391 3.84 -16.79 -36.48
C GLU A 391 3.71 -15.43 -35.79
N SER A 392 3.68 -15.40 -34.46
CA SER A 392 3.66 -14.16 -33.67
C SER A 392 4.98 -13.39 -33.80
N PHE A 393 6.10 -14.11 -33.94
CA PHE A 393 7.39 -13.50 -34.18
C PHE A 393 7.43 -12.82 -35.54
N ALA A 394 6.94 -13.47 -36.61
CA ALA A 394 6.90 -12.90 -37.94
C ALA A 394 6.08 -11.60 -38.01
N GLN A 395 4.92 -11.56 -37.34
CA GLN A 395 4.07 -10.37 -37.23
C GLN A 395 4.77 -9.23 -36.47
N ALA A 396 5.47 -9.53 -35.39
CA ALA A 396 6.22 -8.55 -34.61
C ALA A 396 7.42 -7.99 -35.43
N ALA A 397 8.12 -8.84 -36.15
CA ALA A 397 9.24 -8.43 -37.02
C ALA A 397 8.77 -7.56 -38.21
N GLU A 398 7.66 -7.92 -38.87
CA GLU A 398 7.03 -7.11 -39.91
C GLU A 398 6.60 -5.74 -39.41
N ALA A 399 5.97 -5.67 -38.24
CA ALA A 399 5.55 -4.42 -37.62
C ALA A 399 6.74 -3.47 -37.33
N LEU A 400 7.93 -4.04 -37.16
CA LEU A 400 9.20 -3.30 -36.98
C LEU A 400 9.94 -3.01 -38.27
N GLY A 401 9.40 -3.40 -39.44
CA GLY A 401 10.07 -3.25 -40.72
C GLY A 401 11.29 -4.17 -40.89
N LEU A 402 11.36 -5.26 -40.12
CA LEU A 402 12.43 -6.26 -40.19
C LEU A 402 12.01 -7.43 -41.07
N ASP A 403 12.95 -8.03 -41.80
CA ASP A 403 12.69 -9.25 -42.54
C ASP A 403 12.55 -10.45 -41.59
N PRO A 404 11.34 -11.04 -41.41
CA PRO A 404 11.12 -12.15 -40.53
C PRO A 404 11.98 -13.37 -40.84
N ALA A 405 12.26 -13.62 -42.11
CA ALA A 405 13.04 -14.77 -42.55
C ALA A 405 14.53 -14.63 -42.20
N ALA A 406 15.06 -13.41 -42.23
CA ALA A 406 16.45 -13.13 -41.85
C ALA A 406 16.62 -13.10 -40.32
N ALA A 407 15.56 -12.75 -39.59
CA ALA A 407 15.57 -12.61 -38.16
C ALA A 407 15.26 -13.92 -37.41
N ALA A 408 14.38 -14.79 -37.95
CA ALA A 408 13.87 -16.00 -37.30
C ALA A 408 14.93 -16.94 -36.67
N PRO A 409 16.08 -17.21 -37.29
CA PRO A 409 17.08 -18.09 -36.67
C PRO A 409 17.74 -17.52 -35.41
N GLN A 410 17.75 -16.19 -35.28
CA GLN A 410 18.36 -15.49 -34.17
C GLN A 410 17.38 -15.26 -33.02
N TYR A 411 16.08 -15.36 -33.27
CA TYR A 411 15.00 -14.91 -32.39
C TYR A 411 13.99 -16.01 -32.02
N ALA A 412 14.47 -17.26 -32.08
CA ALA A 412 13.66 -18.43 -31.72
C ALA A 412 13.28 -18.50 -30.22
N ASP A 413 13.80 -17.59 -29.40
CA ASP A 413 13.44 -17.45 -28.00
C ASP A 413 13.04 -16.02 -27.62
N ALA A 414 12.26 -15.86 -26.57
CA ALA A 414 11.75 -14.57 -26.07
C ALA A 414 12.85 -13.54 -25.77
N ARG A 415 14.06 -13.99 -25.47
CA ARG A 415 15.25 -13.20 -25.19
C ARG A 415 15.67 -12.34 -26.38
N LEU A 416 15.68 -12.93 -27.55
CA LEU A 416 16.13 -12.29 -28.78
C LEU A 416 15.05 -11.35 -29.34
N CYS A 417 13.78 -11.69 -29.19
CA CYS A 417 12.68 -10.80 -29.55
C CYS A 417 12.74 -9.47 -28.79
N SER A 418 13.00 -9.51 -27.47
CA SER A 418 13.15 -8.29 -26.67
C SER A 418 14.36 -7.46 -27.12
N GLN A 419 15.50 -8.10 -27.43
CA GLN A 419 16.69 -7.39 -27.94
C GLN A 419 16.47 -6.73 -29.31
N LEU A 420 15.68 -7.35 -30.18
CA LEU A 420 15.28 -6.76 -31.48
C LEU A 420 14.46 -5.47 -31.28
N LEU A 421 13.47 -5.53 -30.45
CA LEU A 421 12.62 -4.39 -30.14
C LEU A 421 13.43 -3.23 -29.58
N LEU A 422 14.46 -3.54 -28.77
CA LEU A 422 15.38 -2.57 -28.20
C LEU A 422 16.35 -1.99 -29.26
N ALA A 423 16.75 -2.77 -30.27
CA ALA A 423 17.69 -2.36 -31.30
C ALA A 423 17.05 -1.56 -32.46
N ALA A 424 15.75 -1.76 -32.71
CA ALA A 424 15.03 -1.13 -33.83
C ALA A 424 14.49 0.28 -33.52
N ALA A 425 14.49 0.71 -32.25
CA ALA A 425 14.01 2.03 -31.89
C ALA A 425 15.01 3.13 -32.26
N PRO A 426 14.56 4.26 -32.80
CA PRO A 426 15.41 5.43 -32.95
C PRO A 426 15.93 5.86 -31.58
N SER A 427 17.20 6.27 -31.53
CA SER A 427 17.80 6.80 -30.30
C SER A 427 17.20 8.19 -30.02
N VAL A 428 16.14 8.18 -29.21
CA VAL A 428 15.45 9.38 -28.70
C VAL A 428 15.78 9.49 -27.25
N ALA A 429 16.32 10.62 -26.82
CA ALA A 429 16.56 10.91 -25.40
C ALA A 429 15.46 11.84 -24.88
N TYR A 430 14.96 11.55 -23.69
CA TYR A 430 13.98 12.37 -22.99
C TYR A 430 14.61 13.00 -21.76
N ALA A 431 14.32 14.28 -21.52
CA ALA A 431 14.58 14.95 -20.27
C ALA A 431 13.25 15.48 -19.71
N PHE A 432 13.05 15.31 -18.42
CA PHE A 432 11.83 15.70 -17.72
C PHE A 432 12.16 16.76 -16.68
N ASP A 433 11.41 17.84 -16.66
CA ASP A 433 11.47 18.90 -15.66
C ASP A 433 10.05 19.18 -15.17
N GLU A 434 9.81 18.95 -13.88
CA GLU A 434 8.50 19.11 -13.24
C GLU A 434 8.50 20.34 -12.32
N GLN A 435 7.66 21.33 -12.66
CA GLN A 435 7.50 22.55 -11.89
C GLN A 435 6.03 22.84 -11.60
N GLY A 436 5.61 22.62 -10.36
CA GLY A 436 4.24 22.87 -9.94
C GLY A 436 3.22 21.98 -10.68
N ASP A 437 2.40 22.57 -11.52
CA ASP A 437 1.37 21.90 -12.33
C ASP A 437 1.81 21.70 -13.78
N THR A 438 3.07 21.91 -14.07
CA THR A 438 3.65 21.84 -15.42
C THR A 438 4.77 20.80 -15.46
N LEU A 439 4.68 19.89 -16.40
CA LEU A 439 5.74 18.95 -16.77
C LEU A 439 6.30 19.36 -18.13
N THR A 440 7.58 19.67 -18.18
CA THR A 440 8.30 19.91 -19.45
C THR A 440 9.03 18.65 -19.87
N VAL A 441 8.74 18.16 -21.08
CA VAL A 441 9.39 17.02 -21.68
C VAL A 441 10.22 17.50 -22.86
N THR A 442 11.54 17.37 -22.76
CA THR A 442 12.45 17.69 -23.86
C THR A 442 12.82 16.41 -24.59
N VAL A 443 12.54 16.34 -25.88
CA VAL A 443 12.79 15.20 -26.77
C VAL A 443 13.95 15.53 -27.70
N SER A 444 15.04 14.78 -27.58
CA SER A 444 16.22 14.94 -28.40
C SER A 444 16.45 13.71 -29.28
N LEU A 445 16.62 13.89 -30.59
CA LEU A 445 16.97 12.81 -31.52
C LEU A 445 18.50 12.68 -31.59
N ALA A 446 18.99 11.43 -31.67
CA ALA A 446 20.41 11.22 -31.89
C ALA A 446 20.87 11.80 -33.23
N GLN A 447 22.13 12.24 -33.29
CA GLN A 447 22.73 12.80 -34.52
C GLN A 447 22.66 11.79 -35.67
N GLY A 448 21.96 12.17 -36.75
CA GLY A 448 21.86 11.38 -37.97
C GLY A 448 20.48 10.79 -38.27
N ALA A 449 19.52 10.85 -37.36
CA ALA A 449 18.14 10.50 -37.68
C ALA A 449 17.48 11.61 -38.52
N ALA A 450 16.79 11.23 -39.59
CA ALA A 450 15.95 12.17 -40.35
C ALA A 450 14.94 12.80 -39.37
N ALA A 451 14.68 14.10 -39.49
CA ALA A 451 13.79 14.85 -38.61
C ALA A 451 12.41 14.19 -38.61
N ALA A 452 12.19 13.30 -37.64
CA ALA A 452 10.90 12.72 -37.40
C ALA A 452 10.09 13.75 -36.58
N GLN A 453 8.91 14.11 -37.07
CA GLN A 453 7.98 14.96 -36.32
C GLN A 453 7.28 14.09 -35.27
N ALA A 454 7.28 14.53 -34.03
CA ALA A 454 6.48 13.90 -33.01
C ALA A 454 4.99 14.10 -33.36
N THR A 455 4.28 13.02 -33.65
CA THR A 455 2.86 13.07 -34.08
C THR A 455 1.88 12.70 -32.98
N GLY A 456 2.34 12.08 -31.88
CA GLY A 456 1.49 11.66 -30.80
C GLY A 456 2.22 11.56 -29.47
N LEU A 457 1.47 11.71 -28.39
CA LEU A 457 1.92 11.55 -27.01
C LEU A 457 1.10 10.44 -26.36
N THR A 458 1.76 9.40 -25.93
CA THR A 458 1.09 8.34 -25.15
C THR A 458 1.19 8.67 -23.67
N LEU A 459 0.05 8.75 -22.99
CA LEU A 459 -0.06 9.03 -21.57
C LEU A 459 -0.68 7.85 -20.83
N PHE A 460 -0.16 7.61 -19.63
CA PHE A 460 -0.76 6.72 -18.66
C PHE A 460 -1.34 7.55 -17.52
N CYS A 461 -2.65 7.50 -17.34
CA CYS A 461 -3.34 8.17 -16.25
C CYS A 461 -4.01 7.11 -15.39
N GLY A 462 -3.58 6.97 -14.13
CA GLY A 462 -4.25 6.08 -13.16
C GLY A 462 -5.63 6.61 -12.77
N GLN A 463 -6.38 5.82 -12.00
CA GLN A 463 -7.76 6.16 -11.58
C GLN A 463 -7.88 7.51 -10.84
N ASP A 464 -6.81 7.96 -10.17
CA ASP A 464 -6.76 9.21 -9.43
C ASP A 464 -5.88 10.28 -10.12
N GLY A 465 -5.56 10.09 -11.39
CA GLY A 465 -4.77 11.04 -12.18
C GLY A 465 -5.56 12.27 -12.64
N PRO A 466 -4.91 13.22 -13.31
CA PRO A 466 -5.57 14.39 -13.87
C PRO A 466 -6.63 13.99 -14.90
N LYS A 467 -7.74 14.74 -14.95
CA LYS A 467 -8.82 14.50 -15.92
C LYS A 467 -8.67 15.35 -17.18
N THR A 468 -7.97 16.45 -17.08
CA THR A 468 -7.78 17.38 -18.20
C THR A 468 -6.37 17.93 -18.18
N ILE A 469 -5.70 17.86 -19.30
CA ILE A 469 -4.37 18.45 -19.50
C ILE A 469 -4.35 19.37 -20.69
N GLN A 470 -3.41 20.30 -20.69
CA GLN A 470 -3.03 21.08 -21.86
C GLN A 470 -1.63 20.67 -22.32
N ILE A 471 -1.44 20.56 -23.63
CA ILE A 471 -0.14 20.28 -24.23
C ILE A 471 0.19 21.40 -25.20
N SER A 472 1.38 21.98 -25.04
CA SER A 472 1.97 22.85 -26.05
C SER A 472 3.26 22.20 -26.59
N VAL A 473 3.54 22.42 -27.88
CA VAL A 473 4.72 21.92 -28.55
C VAL A 473 5.58 23.13 -28.96
N ASN A 474 6.85 23.13 -28.55
CA ASN A 474 7.82 24.20 -28.86
C ASN A 474 7.31 25.61 -28.53
N GLY A 475 6.54 25.76 -27.45
CA GLY A 475 5.95 27.02 -27.04
C GLY A 475 4.79 27.53 -27.91
N GLY A 476 4.25 26.68 -28.77
CA GLY A 476 3.07 26.97 -29.59
C GLY A 476 1.78 27.07 -28.78
N ALA A 477 0.65 27.34 -29.44
CA ALA A 477 -0.65 27.42 -28.79
C ALA A 477 -1.01 26.08 -28.12
N PRO A 478 -1.40 26.09 -26.82
CA PRO A 478 -1.72 24.87 -26.09
C PRO A 478 -3.05 24.28 -26.59
N GLN A 479 -3.09 22.96 -26.70
CA GLN A 479 -4.32 22.19 -26.93
C GLN A 479 -4.76 21.48 -25.64
N THR A 480 -6.06 21.44 -25.41
CA THR A 480 -6.67 20.81 -24.22
C THR A 480 -7.16 19.41 -24.57
N PHE A 481 -6.79 18.43 -23.74
CA PHE A 481 -7.16 17.04 -23.88
C PHE A 481 -7.85 16.53 -22.62
N PRO A 482 -9.08 15.99 -22.72
CA PRO A 482 -9.67 15.22 -21.64
C PRO A 482 -8.92 13.88 -21.53
N LEU A 483 -8.67 13.44 -20.31
CA LEU A 483 -8.06 12.14 -20.02
C LEU A 483 -9.12 11.18 -19.47
N GLU A 484 -9.19 9.99 -20.03
CA GLU A 484 -10.03 8.93 -19.48
C GLU A 484 -9.31 8.25 -18.31
N ASN A 485 -10.05 8.02 -17.23
CA ASN A 485 -9.56 7.28 -16.06
C ASN A 485 -9.47 5.78 -16.39
N THR A 486 -8.57 5.40 -17.26
CA THR A 486 -8.36 4.01 -17.65
C THR A 486 -6.99 3.54 -17.17
N THR A 487 -6.87 2.26 -16.91
CA THR A 487 -5.58 1.59 -16.62
C THR A 487 -4.73 1.42 -17.88
N GLY A 488 -5.20 1.93 -19.02
CA GLY A 488 -4.55 1.82 -20.34
C GLY A 488 -3.84 3.11 -20.76
N ALA A 489 -2.95 2.97 -21.75
CA ALA A 489 -2.32 4.09 -22.42
C ALA A 489 -3.33 4.83 -23.31
N GLN A 490 -3.31 6.16 -23.27
CA GLN A 490 -4.07 7.02 -24.18
C GLN A 490 -3.12 7.69 -25.15
N LEU A 491 -3.38 7.56 -26.46
CA LEU A 491 -2.63 8.24 -27.50
C LEU A 491 -3.30 9.59 -27.80
N LEU A 492 -2.61 10.68 -27.49
CA LEU A 492 -3.04 12.02 -27.80
C LEU A 492 -2.32 12.55 -29.05
N PRO A 493 -3.03 12.96 -30.08
CA PRO A 493 -2.40 13.57 -31.25
C PRO A 493 -1.72 14.88 -30.87
N LEU A 494 -0.45 15.05 -31.23
CA LEU A 494 0.24 16.32 -30.99
C LEU A 494 -0.10 17.33 -32.09
N PRO A 495 -0.26 18.62 -31.73
CA PRO A 495 -0.42 19.67 -32.75
C PRO A 495 0.82 19.72 -33.63
N ALA A 496 0.60 19.77 -34.93
CA ALA A 496 1.68 19.93 -35.89
C ALA A 496 2.45 21.23 -35.62
N SER A 497 3.66 21.10 -35.10
CA SER A 497 4.57 22.22 -34.94
C SER A 497 5.89 21.87 -35.62
N PRO A 498 6.25 22.54 -36.74
CA PRO A 498 7.52 22.29 -37.37
C PRO A 498 8.64 22.76 -36.44
N GLY A 499 9.27 21.82 -35.74
CA GLY A 499 10.55 22.08 -35.09
C GLY A 499 11.60 22.42 -36.16
N ALA A 500 12.54 23.31 -35.86
CA ALA A 500 13.69 23.53 -36.73
C ALA A 500 14.52 22.24 -36.82
N ALA A 501 14.91 21.83 -37.99
CA ALA A 501 15.69 20.61 -38.20
C ALA A 501 16.92 20.59 -37.27
N GLY A 502 17.07 19.53 -36.48
CA GLY A 502 18.20 19.34 -35.56
C GLY A 502 18.05 19.98 -34.17
N GLN A 503 16.92 20.60 -33.87
CA GLN A 503 16.61 21.08 -32.54
C GLN A 503 15.72 20.08 -31.76
N PRO A 504 15.87 19.96 -30.44
CA PRO A 504 14.99 19.12 -29.62
C PRO A 504 13.54 19.62 -29.67
N THR A 505 12.59 18.71 -29.65
CA THR A 505 11.18 19.04 -29.46
C THR A 505 10.88 19.19 -27.99
N VAL A 506 10.32 20.33 -27.61
CA VAL A 506 9.92 20.62 -26.23
C VAL A 506 8.41 20.52 -26.11
N LEU A 507 7.93 19.61 -25.26
CA LEU A 507 6.53 19.48 -24.88
C LEU A 507 6.33 20.09 -23.49
N THR A 508 5.36 20.96 -23.35
CA THR A 508 4.93 21.47 -22.04
C THR A 508 3.53 20.95 -21.75
N ILE A 509 3.40 20.15 -20.70
CA ILE A 509 2.14 19.53 -20.27
C ILE A 509 1.71 20.22 -18.98
N THR A 510 0.52 20.85 -19.00
CA THR A 510 -0.05 21.52 -17.83
C THR A 510 -1.31 20.79 -17.38
N VAL A 511 -1.40 20.44 -16.10
CA VAL A 511 -2.59 19.84 -15.49
C VAL A 511 -3.58 20.92 -15.15
N LEU A 512 -4.81 20.83 -15.67
CA LEU A 512 -5.86 21.83 -15.44
C LEU A 512 -6.76 21.48 -14.26
N ASP A 513 -7.01 20.19 -14.05
CA ASP A 513 -7.84 19.71 -12.95
C ASP A 513 -7.25 18.44 -12.35
N ARG A 514 -7.47 18.26 -11.06
CA ARG A 514 -6.94 17.15 -10.29
C ARG A 514 -8.05 16.38 -9.60
N TYR A 515 -7.91 15.07 -9.60
CA TYR A 515 -8.66 14.21 -8.71
C TYR A 515 -7.68 13.60 -7.70
N GLY A 516 -7.75 14.06 -6.44
CA GLY A 516 -6.83 13.63 -5.39
C GLY A 516 -5.59 14.51 -5.22
N SER A 517 -4.67 14.13 -4.33
CA SER A 517 -3.47 14.88 -3.93
C SER A 517 -2.24 14.66 -4.84
N GLY A 518 -2.33 13.80 -5.84
CA GLY A 518 -1.21 13.47 -6.74
C GLY A 518 -1.01 14.52 -7.83
N ARG A 519 0.23 14.96 -8.02
CA ARG A 519 0.66 15.82 -9.14
C ARG A 519 0.85 14.95 -10.40
N PHE A 520 1.96 15.12 -11.13
CA PHE A 520 2.33 14.26 -12.27
C PHE A 520 2.69 12.82 -11.88
N GLU A 521 2.53 12.48 -10.62
CA GLU A 521 2.90 11.19 -10.02
C GLU A 521 2.30 9.97 -10.74
N ARG A 522 1.26 10.20 -11.55
CA ARG A 522 0.59 9.14 -12.32
C ARG A 522 0.50 9.42 -13.82
N LEU A 523 1.18 10.45 -14.29
CA LEU A 523 1.18 10.85 -15.68
C LEU A 523 2.54 10.49 -16.31
N TYR A 524 2.55 9.48 -17.16
CA TYR A 524 3.74 9.03 -17.86
C TYR A 524 3.58 9.29 -19.35
N ALA A 525 4.51 10.06 -19.90
CA ALA A 525 4.49 10.44 -21.30
C ALA A 525 5.38 9.52 -22.13
N GLY A 526 4.82 8.98 -23.18
CA GLY A 526 5.56 8.29 -24.24
C GLY A 526 5.33 9.00 -25.56
N LEU A 527 6.40 9.33 -26.26
CA LEU A 527 6.33 9.92 -27.58
C LEU A 527 6.37 8.85 -28.66
N SER A 528 5.33 8.76 -29.49
CA SER A 528 5.41 8.03 -30.72
C SER A 528 5.94 8.98 -31.80
N VAL A 529 7.07 8.64 -32.35
CA VAL A 529 7.68 9.33 -33.52
C VAL A 529 7.37 8.50 -34.75
N GLN A 530 6.54 9.01 -35.64
CA GLN A 530 6.33 8.44 -36.97
C GLN A 530 7.17 9.19 -38.01
#